data_710a609a0df8a788f714c7d35e27d1f7
#
_entry.id   710a609a0df8a788f714c7d35e27d1f7
#
_cell.length_a   1.000
_cell.length_b   1.000
_cell.length_c   1.000
_cell.angle_alpha   90.00
_cell.angle_beta   90.00
_cell.angle_gamma   90.00
#
_symmetry.space_group_name_H-M   'P 1'
#
loop_
_entity.id
_entity.type
_entity.pdbx_description
1 polymer ?
#
loop_
_entity_poly.entity_id
_entity_poly.type
_entity_poly.pdbx_seq_one_letter_code
_entity_poly.pdbx_strand_id
1 'polypeptide(L)'
;MRIINTQTARKIAKKYYTEETYKYVRRVAKYVQENNMIPSNIQNDCIVLAYLHDLLEDTDFRKSKEYADMPEYTKTALDLLTHDKGNISYDEYCRKIKESTSSITGKCAWYVKIADMKDHLSKTDTLTDALKEKYISGLRYLL
;
A
#
# COMPACT_ATOMS: atom_id res chain seq x y z
N MET A 1 -1.92 21.06 -9.81
CA MET A 1 -2.25 19.94 -8.92
C MET A 1 -1.15 19.76 -7.89
N ARG A 2 -1.55 19.62 -6.64
CA ARG A 2 -0.57 19.46 -5.58
C ARG A 2 -0.10 18.01 -5.52
N ILE A 3 1.22 17.81 -5.56
CA ILE A 3 1.84 16.49 -5.47
C ILE A 3 2.44 16.35 -4.07
N ILE A 4 2.18 15.22 -3.40
CA ILE A 4 2.83 14.92 -2.13
C ILE A 4 4.16 14.27 -2.45
N ASN A 5 5.25 14.83 -1.91
CA ASN A 5 6.57 14.24 -2.11
C ASN A 5 6.85 13.14 -1.08
N THR A 6 7.92 12.37 -1.31
CA THR A 6 8.28 11.24 -0.46
C THR A 6 8.64 11.69 0.95
N GLN A 7 9.24 12.87 1.11
CA GLN A 7 9.60 13.38 2.43
C GLN A 7 8.36 13.71 3.26
N THR A 8 7.35 14.34 2.65
CA THR A 8 6.07 14.62 3.32
C THR A 8 5.36 13.33 3.71
N ALA A 9 5.33 12.34 2.81
CA ALA A 9 4.72 11.05 3.10
C ALA A 9 5.40 10.36 4.28
N ARG A 10 6.73 10.40 4.35
CA ARG A 10 7.49 9.83 5.46
C ARG A 10 7.14 10.51 6.78
N LYS A 11 7.02 11.83 6.79
CA LYS A 11 6.65 12.59 7.99
C LYS A 11 5.25 12.23 8.47
N ILE A 12 4.30 12.09 7.55
CA ILE A 12 2.94 11.67 7.88
C ILE A 12 2.96 10.27 8.48
N ALA A 13 3.68 9.34 7.87
CA ALA A 13 3.80 7.99 8.37
C ALA A 13 4.36 7.95 9.79
N LYS A 14 5.42 8.71 10.06
CA LYS A 14 6.00 8.80 11.41
C LYS A 14 5.02 9.35 12.43
N LYS A 15 4.19 10.31 12.02
CA LYS A 15 3.24 10.96 12.91
C LYS A 15 2.09 10.03 13.33
N TYR A 16 1.58 9.22 12.42
CA TYR A 16 0.35 8.46 12.63
C TYR A 16 0.58 6.99 12.99
N TYR A 17 1.64 6.35 12.50
CA TYR A 17 1.91 4.94 12.78
C TYR A 17 2.64 4.74 14.11
N THR A 18 2.47 3.54 14.68
CA THR A 18 3.39 3.07 15.74
C THR A 18 4.78 2.89 15.14
N GLU A 19 5.80 2.80 16.00
CA GLU A 19 7.17 2.58 15.56
C GLU A 19 7.30 1.30 14.73
N GLU A 20 6.66 0.21 15.16
CA GLU A 20 6.71 -1.07 14.45
C GLU A 20 6.07 -0.98 13.06
N THR A 21 4.90 -0.35 12.97
CA THR A 21 4.23 -0.18 11.68
C THR A 21 5.03 0.75 10.77
N TYR A 22 5.65 1.80 11.32
CA TYR A 22 6.50 2.68 10.53
C TYR A 22 7.68 1.90 9.92
N LYS A 23 8.34 1.04 10.70
CA LYS A 23 9.42 0.20 10.17
C LYS A 23 8.96 -0.69 9.02
N TYR A 24 7.76 -1.26 9.15
CA TYR A 24 7.17 -2.09 8.11
C TYR A 24 6.91 -1.29 6.83
N VAL A 25 6.22 -0.15 6.91
CA VAL A 25 5.94 0.63 5.69
C VAL A 25 7.22 1.16 5.05
N ARG A 26 8.25 1.43 5.85
CA ARG A 26 9.56 1.83 5.34
C ARG A 26 10.20 0.70 4.53
N ARG A 27 10.07 -0.56 4.96
CA ARG A 27 10.55 -1.70 4.17
C ARG A 27 9.80 -1.83 2.86
N VAL A 28 8.47 -1.67 2.89
CA VAL A 28 7.65 -1.71 1.68
C VAL A 28 8.09 -0.60 0.71
N ALA A 29 8.32 0.61 1.21
CA ALA A 29 8.81 1.72 0.39
C ALA A 29 10.16 1.39 -0.25
N LYS A 30 11.05 0.71 0.48
CA LYS A 30 12.35 0.30 -0.05
C LYS A 30 12.20 -0.72 -1.17
N TYR A 31 11.30 -1.71 -1.02
CA TYR A 31 11.03 -2.66 -2.10
C TYR A 31 10.51 -1.95 -3.35
N VAL A 32 9.64 -0.96 -3.18
CA VAL A 32 9.15 -0.15 -4.31
C VAL A 32 10.30 0.59 -4.98
N GLN A 33 11.16 1.22 -4.19
CA GLN A 33 12.31 1.97 -4.70
C GLN A 33 13.27 1.09 -5.50
N GLU A 34 13.44 -0.16 -5.09
CA GLU A 34 14.35 -1.11 -5.72
C GLU A 34 13.72 -1.87 -6.91
N ASN A 35 12.45 -1.68 -7.16
CA ASN A 35 11.75 -2.38 -8.25
C ASN A 35 11.97 -1.66 -9.58
N ASN A 36 12.86 -2.21 -10.41
CA ASN A 36 13.20 -1.64 -11.71
C ASN A 36 12.08 -1.76 -12.76
N MET A 37 11.03 -2.53 -12.49
CA MET A 37 9.89 -2.69 -13.38
C MET A 37 8.92 -1.52 -13.29
N ILE A 38 9.01 -0.71 -12.24
CA ILE A 38 8.13 0.45 -12.08
C ILE A 38 8.61 1.56 -13.02
N PRO A 39 7.74 2.08 -13.91
CA PRO A 39 8.11 3.20 -14.77
C PRO A 39 8.57 4.40 -13.94
N SER A 40 9.64 5.06 -14.41
CA SER A 40 10.28 6.15 -13.66
C SER A 40 9.34 7.32 -13.39
N ASN A 41 8.38 7.57 -14.28
CA ASN A 41 7.43 8.69 -14.14
C ASN A 41 6.40 8.48 -13.01
N ILE A 42 6.23 7.26 -12.50
CA ILE A 42 5.30 6.98 -11.39
C ILE A 42 6.00 6.44 -10.16
N GLN A 43 7.31 6.29 -10.19
CA GLN A 43 8.06 5.70 -9.08
C GLN A 43 7.90 6.47 -7.77
N ASN A 44 7.99 7.80 -7.82
CA ASN A 44 7.82 8.61 -6.61
C ASN A 44 6.41 8.49 -6.05
N ASP A 45 5.39 8.44 -6.90
CA ASP A 45 4.00 8.23 -6.45
C ASP A 45 3.85 6.88 -5.76
N CYS A 46 4.49 5.84 -6.27
CA CYS A 46 4.46 4.51 -5.65
C CYS A 46 5.16 4.51 -4.29
N ILE A 47 6.28 5.22 -4.14
CA ILE A 47 6.98 5.33 -2.85
C ILE A 47 6.10 6.07 -1.84
N VAL A 48 5.46 7.17 -2.25
CA VAL A 48 4.51 7.89 -1.40
C VAL A 48 3.41 6.96 -0.91
N LEU A 49 2.80 6.22 -1.81
CA LEU A 49 1.73 5.28 -1.46
C LEU A 49 2.22 4.17 -0.54
N ALA A 50 3.45 3.70 -0.73
CA ALA A 50 4.02 2.67 0.14
C ALA A 50 4.07 3.13 1.59
N TYR A 51 4.49 4.37 1.84
CA TYR A 51 4.48 4.93 3.19
C TYR A 51 3.08 5.07 3.76
N LEU A 52 2.08 5.38 2.94
CA LEU A 52 0.75 5.76 3.41
C LEU A 52 -0.26 4.60 3.39
N HIS A 53 0.08 3.45 2.79
CA HIS A 53 -0.91 2.47 2.36
C HIS A 53 -1.74 1.83 3.48
N ASP A 54 -1.23 1.78 4.71
CA ASP A 54 -1.96 1.20 5.84
C ASP A 54 -2.63 2.23 6.75
N LEU A 55 -2.51 3.52 6.43
CA LEU A 55 -3.03 4.58 7.31
C LEU A 55 -4.53 4.46 7.53
N LEU A 56 -5.30 4.13 6.50
CA LEU A 56 -6.76 4.07 6.62
C LEU A 56 -7.24 2.84 7.40
N GLU A 57 -6.46 1.75 7.40
CA GLU A 57 -6.79 0.56 8.18
C GLU A 57 -6.37 0.67 9.63
N ASP A 58 -5.19 1.23 9.89
CA ASP A 58 -4.52 1.13 11.19
C ASP A 58 -4.67 2.37 12.05
N THR A 59 -5.10 3.51 11.48
CA THR A 59 -5.17 4.78 12.20
C THR A 59 -6.46 5.53 11.88
N ASP A 60 -6.66 6.66 12.55
CA ASP A 60 -7.78 7.57 12.28
C ASP A 60 -7.43 8.65 11.25
N PHE A 61 -6.43 8.39 10.40
CA PHE A 61 -5.93 9.35 9.41
C PHE A 61 -7.05 9.90 8.50
N ARG A 62 -8.08 9.09 8.21
CA ARG A 62 -9.22 9.51 7.37
C ARG A 62 -9.91 10.77 7.92
N LYS A 63 -9.83 10.99 9.23
CA LYS A 63 -10.44 12.16 9.90
C LYS A 63 -9.52 13.37 9.93
N SER A 64 -8.30 13.26 9.44
CA SER A 64 -7.30 14.32 9.55
C SER A 64 -7.46 15.37 8.45
N LYS A 65 -6.90 16.55 8.72
CA LYS A 65 -6.81 17.60 7.71
C LYS A 65 -5.84 17.19 6.60
N GLU A 66 -4.76 16.50 6.93
CA GLU A 66 -3.80 16.00 5.94
C GLU A 66 -4.51 15.12 4.90
N TYR A 67 -5.40 14.22 5.35
CA TYR A 67 -6.17 13.40 4.42
C TYR A 67 -7.11 14.25 3.57
N ALA A 68 -7.83 15.19 4.19
CA ALA A 68 -8.75 16.05 3.47
C ALA A 68 -8.05 16.85 2.37
N ASP A 69 -6.80 17.25 2.61
CA ASP A 69 -6.02 18.06 1.68
C ASP A 69 -5.31 17.23 0.60
N MET A 70 -5.37 15.91 0.67
CA MET A 70 -4.72 15.05 -0.32
C MET A 70 -5.38 15.14 -1.69
N PRO A 71 -4.59 14.97 -2.77
CA PRO A 71 -5.16 14.85 -4.12
C PRO A 71 -6.12 13.65 -4.21
N GLU A 72 -7.14 13.77 -5.04
CA GLU A 72 -8.13 12.70 -5.22
C GLU A 72 -7.50 11.39 -5.66
N TYR A 73 -6.50 11.44 -6.57
CA TYR A 73 -5.86 10.20 -7.02
C TYR A 73 -5.15 9.47 -5.88
N THR A 74 -4.57 10.21 -4.91
CA THR A 74 -3.94 9.60 -3.74
C THR A 74 -5.00 8.94 -2.85
N LYS A 75 -6.11 9.62 -2.60
CA LYS A 75 -7.22 9.05 -1.82
C LYS A 75 -7.77 7.79 -2.47
N THR A 76 -7.96 7.83 -3.78
CA THR A 76 -8.45 6.66 -4.54
C THR A 76 -7.49 5.48 -4.41
N ALA A 77 -6.19 5.71 -4.54
CA ALA A 77 -5.19 4.66 -4.39
C ALA A 77 -5.18 4.09 -2.97
N LEU A 78 -5.30 4.95 -1.96
CA LEU A 78 -5.35 4.50 -0.56
C LEU A 78 -6.60 3.66 -0.29
N ASP A 79 -7.74 4.02 -0.87
CA ASP A 79 -8.97 3.23 -0.75
C ASP A 79 -8.79 1.85 -1.41
N LEU A 80 -8.15 1.79 -2.57
CA LEU A 80 -7.84 0.50 -3.22
C LEU A 80 -6.97 -0.38 -2.34
N LEU A 81 -6.06 0.21 -1.57
CA LEU A 81 -5.13 -0.50 -0.70
C LEU A 81 -5.69 -0.80 0.69
N THR A 82 -6.94 -0.42 0.94
CA THR A 82 -7.62 -0.65 2.22
C THR A 82 -8.59 -1.81 2.07
N HIS A 83 -8.38 -2.88 2.85
CA HIS A 83 -9.22 -4.07 2.79
C HIS A 83 -10.47 -3.89 3.66
N ASP A 84 -11.63 -3.91 3.04
CA ASP A 84 -12.92 -3.89 3.74
C ASP A 84 -13.25 -5.31 4.23
N LYS A 85 -12.68 -5.67 5.37
CA LYS A 85 -12.67 -7.03 5.90
C LYS A 85 -14.07 -7.56 6.23
N GLY A 86 -15.01 -6.67 6.52
CA GLY A 86 -16.38 -7.07 6.84
C GLY A 86 -17.22 -7.44 5.63
N ASN A 87 -16.84 -7.00 4.43
CA ASN A 87 -17.67 -7.12 3.23
C ASN A 87 -17.06 -7.97 2.12
N ILE A 88 -15.72 -7.98 2.00
CA ILE A 88 -15.07 -8.75 0.93
C ILE A 88 -13.91 -9.57 1.48
N SER A 89 -13.67 -10.72 0.82
CA SER A 89 -12.54 -11.58 1.17
C SER A 89 -11.22 -10.95 0.77
N TYR A 90 -10.13 -11.47 1.31
CA TYR A 90 -8.79 -11.02 0.94
C TYR A 90 -8.51 -11.28 -0.55
N ASP A 91 -8.94 -12.44 -1.07
CA ASP A 91 -8.78 -12.77 -2.49
C ASP A 91 -9.52 -11.76 -3.38
N GLU A 92 -10.74 -11.41 -3.02
CA GLU A 92 -11.52 -10.42 -3.76
C GLU A 92 -10.88 -9.03 -3.70
N TYR A 93 -10.35 -8.67 -2.55
CA TYR A 93 -9.59 -7.43 -2.38
C TYR A 93 -8.39 -7.38 -3.33
N CYS A 94 -7.61 -8.47 -3.40
CA CYS A 94 -6.48 -8.56 -4.33
C CYS A 94 -6.93 -8.51 -5.79
N ARG A 95 -8.04 -9.16 -6.13
CA ARG A 95 -8.60 -9.14 -7.49
C ARG A 95 -9.01 -7.73 -7.90
N LYS A 96 -9.62 -6.97 -7.01
CA LYS A 96 -10.01 -5.58 -7.28
C LYS A 96 -8.81 -4.70 -7.58
N ILE A 97 -7.72 -4.87 -6.84
CA ILE A 97 -6.48 -4.13 -7.12
C ILE A 97 -5.97 -4.49 -8.52
N LYS A 98 -5.95 -5.77 -8.87
CA LYS A 98 -5.53 -6.21 -10.20
C LYS A 98 -6.40 -5.61 -11.30
N GLU A 99 -7.70 -5.61 -11.11
CA GLU A 99 -8.63 -5.05 -12.10
C GLU A 99 -8.49 -3.55 -12.28
N SER A 100 -7.94 -2.84 -11.29
CA SER A 100 -7.76 -1.39 -11.36
C SER A 100 -6.53 -0.96 -12.18
N THR A 101 -5.71 -1.91 -12.64
CA THR A 101 -4.43 -1.60 -13.28
C THR A 101 -4.54 -0.97 -14.67
N SER A 102 -5.75 -0.81 -15.20
CA SER A 102 -5.99 -0.06 -16.42
C SER A 102 -5.79 1.45 -16.22
N SER A 103 -5.83 1.95 -14.99
CA SER A 103 -5.55 3.34 -14.66
C SER A 103 -4.16 3.47 -14.04
N ILE A 104 -3.56 4.66 -14.12
CA ILE A 104 -2.27 4.94 -13.50
C ILE A 104 -2.38 4.81 -11.98
N THR A 105 -3.46 5.32 -11.39
CA THR A 105 -3.71 5.23 -9.95
C THR A 105 -3.76 3.77 -9.49
N GLY A 106 -4.52 2.93 -10.21
CA GLY A 106 -4.60 1.51 -9.88
C GLY A 106 -3.29 0.78 -10.10
N LYS A 107 -2.53 1.18 -11.11
CA LYS A 107 -1.20 0.61 -11.37
C LYS A 107 -0.25 0.89 -10.21
N CYS A 108 -0.26 2.11 -9.69
CA CYS A 108 0.56 2.47 -8.51
C CYS A 108 0.15 1.64 -7.30
N ALA A 109 -1.15 1.51 -7.03
CA ALA A 109 -1.64 0.68 -5.94
C ALA A 109 -1.20 -0.78 -6.09
N TRP A 110 -1.24 -1.30 -7.31
CA TRP A 110 -0.83 -2.67 -7.61
C TRP A 110 0.65 -2.91 -7.29
N TYR A 111 1.53 -2.00 -7.72
CA TYR A 111 2.97 -2.12 -7.41
C TYR A 111 3.21 -2.09 -5.90
N VAL A 112 2.51 -1.22 -5.18
CA VAL A 112 2.64 -1.15 -3.72
C VAL A 112 2.16 -2.44 -3.07
N LYS A 113 1.04 -3.01 -3.52
CA LYS A 113 0.52 -4.26 -2.96
C LYS A 113 1.47 -5.43 -3.21
N ILE A 114 2.12 -5.48 -4.38
CA ILE A 114 3.14 -6.49 -4.65
C ILE A 114 4.30 -6.36 -3.65
N ALA A 115 4.77 -5.13 -3.41
CA ALA A 115 5.84 -4.88 -2.44
C ALA A 115 5.43 -5.28 -1.02
N ASP A 116 4.20 -4.99 -0.64
CA ASP A 116 3.61 -5.39 0.65
C ASP A 116 3.60 -6.91 0.81
N MET A 117 3.15 -7.62 -0.21
CA MET A 117 3.14 -9.09 -0.21
C MET A 117 4.56 -9.66 -0.11
N LYS A 118 5.51 -9.04 -0.79
CA LYS A 118 6.91 -9.44 -0.71
C LYS A 118 7.44 -9.33 0.71
N ASP A 119 7.11 -8.23 1.40
CA ASP A 119 7.51 -8.05 2.80
C ASP A 119 6.87 -9.12 3.70
N HIS A 120 5.57 -9.34 3.58
CA HIS A 120 4.88 -10.34 4.38
C HIS A 120 5.46 -11.74 4.19
N LEU A 121 5.71 -12.14 2.96
CA LEU A 121 6.22 -13.48 2.64
C LEU A 121 7.69 -13.65 3.02
N SER A 122 8.46 -12.56 3.18
CA SER A 122 9.86 -12.63 3.59
C SER A 122 10.04 -12.79 5.09
N LYS A 123 8.99 -12.57 5.89
CA LYS A 123 9.03 -12.63 7.34
C LYS A 123 8.74 -14.04 7.87
N THR A 124 9.63 -14.98 7.55
CA THR A 124 9.41 -16.41 7.80
C THR A 124 9.34 -16.76 9.28
N ASP A 125 9.91 -15.94 10.17
CA ASP A 125 9.89 -16.16 11.61
C ASP A 125 8.52 -15.89 12.26
N THR A 126 7.70 -15.05 11.64
CA THR A 126 6.36 -14.70 12.16
C THR A 126 5.23 -15.16 11.25
N LEU A 127 5.56 -15.73 10.08
CA LEU A 127 4.58 -16.14 9.08
C LEU A 127 3.96 -17.49 9.48
N THR A 128 2.73 -17.46 9.97
CA THR A 128 1.99 -18.69 10.29
C THR A 128 1.52 -19.37 9.01
N ASP A 129 1.14 -20.66 9.11
CA ASP A 129 0.58 -21.39 7.96
C ASP A 129 -0.68 -20.72 7.44
N ALA A 130 -1.54 -20.23 8.34
CA ALA A 130 -2.78 -19.53 7.95
C ALA A 130 -2.48 -18.25 7.17
N LEU A 131 -1.51 -17.46 7.64
CA LEU A 131 -1.10 -16.23 6.95
C LEU A 131 -0.46 -16.54 5.59
N LYS A 132 0.37 -17.57 5.53
CA LYS A 132 0.99 -18.00 4.28
C LYS A 132 -0.07 -18.37 3.24
N GLU A 133 -1.06 -19.17 3.64
CA GLU A 133 -2.16 -19.55 2.76
C GLU A 133 -2.93 -18.33 2.26
N LYS A 134 -3.23 -17.40 3.16
CA LYS A 134 -3.93 -16.17 2.82
C LYS A 134 -3.17 -15.37 1.76
N TYR A 135 -1.87 -15.15 1.97
CA TYR A 135 -1.06 -14.35 1.06
C TYR A 135 -0.81 -15.04 -0.27
N ILE A 136 -0.54 -16.35 -0.27
CA ILE A 136 -0.33 -17.10 -1.51
C ILE A 136 -1.63 -17.12 -2.32
N SER A 137 -2.78 -17.35 -1.68
CA SER A 137 -4.06 -17.31 -2.37
C SER A 137 -4.31 -15.93 -2.98
N GLY A 138 -4.09 -14.87 -2.21
CA GLY A 138 -4.27 -13.49 -2.69
C GLY A 138 -3.37 -13.18 -3.89
N LEU A 139 -2.13 -13.67 -3.89
CA LEU A 139 -1.20 -13.47 -5.01
C LEU A 139 -1.74 -14.00 -6.34
N ARG A 140 -2.49 -15.10 -6.31
CA ARG A 140 -3.10 -15.66 -7.54
C ARG A 140 -4.01 -14.63 -8.23
N TYR A 141 -4.73 -13.86 -7.43
CA TYR A 141 -5.65 -12.85 -7.94
C TYR A 141 -4.97 -11.53 -8.24
N LEU A 142 -3.86 -11.25 -7.55
CA LEU A 142 -3.11 -10.01 -7.72
C LEU A 142 -2.23 -10.05 -8.98
N LEU A 143 -1.64 -11.18 -9.28
CA LEU A 143 -0.75 -11.33 -10.44
C LEU A 143 -1.50 -11.73 -11.69
#